data_865867f6af71081e8d24b35bb3554f5a
#
_entry.id   865867f6af71081e8d24b35bb3554f5a
#
_cell.length_a   1.000
_cell.length_b   1.000
_cell.length_c   1.000
_cell.angle_alpha   90.00
_cell.angle_beta   90.00
_cell.angle_gamma   90.00
#
_symmetry.space_group_name_H-M   'P 1'
#
loop_
_entity.id
_entity.type
_entity.pdbx_description
1 polymer ?
#
loop_
_entity_poly.entity_id
_entity_poly.type
_entity_poly.pdbx_seq_one_letter_code
_entity_poly.pdbx_strand_id
1 'polypeptide(L)' 'MHYEEFDPTDYSVVVKLRGNPPRAWKWEIYRACRCGPLQSSPVFFESMAVAAKEGKKALARLLAKMKHAA' A
#
# COMPACT_ATOMS: atom_id res chain seq x y z
N MET A 1 7.06 20.73 -19.10
CA MET A 1 6.93 20.08 -18.82
C MET A 1 6.53 19.59 -17.92
N HIS A 2 6.17 19.27 -18.01
CA HIS A 2 5.90 18.86 -16.97
C HIS A 2 6.01 17.52 -16.82
N TYR A 3 6.43 17.10 -16.06
CA TYR A 3 6.59 15.80 -15.85
C TYR A 3 5.91 15.43 -14.66
N GLU A 4 5.85 14.18 -14.37
CA GLU A 4 5.21 13.74 -13.26
C GLU A 4 6.03 13.98 -12.10
N GLU A 5 5.61 14.73 -11.18
CA GLU A 5 6.28 14.91 -9.98
C GLU A 5 5.97 13.86 -9.02
N PHE A 6 6.95 13.35 -8.26
CA PHE A 6 6.70 12.37 -7.24
C PHE A 6 6.04 13.07 -6.06
N ASP A 7 4.84 12.68 -5.72
CA ASP A 7 4.10 13.25 -4.61
C ASP A 7 3.66 12.12 -3.69
N PRO A 8 4.30 11.96 -2.53
CA PRO A 8 3.94 10.87 -1.63
C PRO A 8 2.50 10.94 -1.11
N THR A 9 1.87 12.11 -1.15
CA THR A 9 0.50 12.21 -0.69
C THR A 9 -0.50 11.61 -1.69
N ASP A 10 -0.05 11.27 -2.90
CA ASP A 10 -0.92 10.61 -3.86
C ASP A 10 -1.13 9.14 -3.51
N TYR A 11 -0.36 8.60 -2.60
CA TYR A 11 -0.41 7.19 -2.27
C TYR A 11 -1.13 6.96 -0.95
N SER A 12 -1.87 5.90 -0.87
CA SER A 12 -2.59 5.57 0.35
C SER A 12 -2.59 4.08 0.61
N VAL A 13 -2.68 3.71 1.87
CA VAL A 13 -2.78 2.34 2.29
C VAL A 13 -4.21 2.08 2.72
N VAL A 14 -4.80 1.02 2.18
CA VAL A 14 -6.15 0.62 2.54
C VAL A 14 -6.07 -0.79 3.10
N VAL A 15 -6.79 -1.06 4.17
CA VAL A 15 -6.82 -2.38 4.79
C VAL A 15 -8.19 -2.98 4.51
N LYS A 16 -8.20 -4.20 4.02
CA LYS A 16 -9.45 -4.86 3.65
C LYS A 16 -9.57 -6.25 4.25
N LEU A 17 -10.79 -6.65 4.52
CA LEU A 17 -11.09 -7.97 5.03
C LEU A 17 -11.38 -8.85 3.81
N ARG A 18 -10.43 -9.67 3.42
CA ARG A 18 -10.54 -10.44 2.19
C ARG A 18 -10.31 -11.94 2.34
N GLY A 19 -9.80 -12.36 3.47
CA GLY A 19 -9.47 -13.77 3.68
C GLY A 19 -10.40 -14.41 4.68
N ASN A 20 -9.99 -15.58 5.15
CA ASN A 20 -10.73 -16.29 6.17
C ASN A 20 -10.00 -16.22 7.50
N PRO A 21 -10.71 -16.10 8.63
CA PRO A 21 -10.06 -16.11 9.91
C PRO A 21 -9.21 -17.38 10.09
N PRO A 22 -8.12 -17.29 10.86
CA PRO A 22 -7.73 -16.14 11.67
C PRO A 22 -6.97 -15.07 10.93
N ARG A 23 -6.54 -15.31 9.71
CA ARG A 23 -5.78 -14.32 8.97
C ARG A 23 -6.59 -13.84 7.79
N ALA A 24 -7.39 -12.82 8.04
CA ALA A 24 -8.36 -12.35 7.06
C ALA A 24 -8.06 -10.97 6.51
N TRP A 25 -7.11 -10.26 7.08
CA TRP A 25 -6.87 -8.87 6.71
C TRP A 25 -5.69 -8.72 5.77
N LYS A 26 -5.80 -7.81 4.81
CA LYS A 26 -4.70 -7.50 3.92
C LYS A 26 -4.62 -6.00 3.72
N TRP A 27 -3.45 -5.52 3.28
CA TRP A 27 -3.31 -4.13 2.92
C TRP A 27 -3.17 -4.02 1.41
N GLU A 28 -3.57 -2.87 0.88
CA GLU A 28 -3.39 -2.55 -0.52
C GLU A 28 -2.91 -1.12 -0.62
N ILE A 29 -2.03 -0.83 -1.56
CA ILE A 29 -1.51 0.51 -1.78
C ILE A 29 -2.11 1.02 -3.08
N TYR A 30 -2.73 2.20 -2.99
CA TYR A 30 -3.36 2.82 -4.14
C TYR A 30 -2.69 4.14 -4.45
N ARG A 31 -2.71 4.52 -5.71
CA ARG A 31 -2.28 5.84 -6.12
C ARG A 31 -3.49 6.58 -6.66
N ALA A 32 -3.54 7.88 -6.43
CA ALA A 32 -4.64 8.71 -6.93
C ALA A 32 -4.77 8.56 -8.44
N CYS A 33 -5.97 8.57 -8.93
CA CYS A 33 -6.28 8.46 -10.35
C CYS A 33 -6.01 7.11 -10.98
N ARG A 34 -5.79 6.09 -10.14
CA ARG A 34 -5.62 4.74 -10.65
C ARG A 34 -6.79 3.87 -10.23
N CYS A 35 -7.16 2.94 -11.09
CA CYS A 35 -8.32 2.11 -10.84
C CYS A 35 -8.07 0.94 -9.92
N GLY A 36 -6.89 0.49 -9.76
CA GLY A 36 -6.62 -0.68 -8.93
C GLY A 36 -5.42 -0.47 -8.06
N PRO A 37 -5.13 -1.42 -7.18
CA PRO A 37 -4.00 -1.28 -6.29
C PRO A 37 -2.68 -1.43 -7.03
N LEU A 38 -1.69 -0.67 -6.62
CA LEU A 38 -0.35 -0.82 -7.16
C LEU A 38 0.34 -2.03 -6.55
N GLN A 39 0.07 -2.27 -5.28
CA GLN A 39 0.63 -3.40 -4.57
C GLN A 39 -0.38 -3.88 -3.55
N SER A 40 -0.28 -5.12 -3.16
CA SER A 40 -1.08 -5.63 -2.07
C SER A 40 -0.23 -6.60 -1.28
N SER A 41 -0.65 -6.91 -0.05
CA SER A 41 0.14 -7.76 0.81
C SER A 41 0.23 -9.16 0.24
N PRO A 42 1.40 -9.79 0.33
CA PRO A 42 1.54 -11.15 -0.15
C PRO A 42 0.92 -12.17 0.78
N VAL A 43 0.59 -11.76 2.01
CA VAL A 43 -0.02 -12.63 2.99
C VAL A 43 -1.15 -11.90 3.67
N PHE A 44 -1.94 -12.63 4.44
CA PHE A 44 -3.01 -12.05 5.22
C PHE A 44 -2.57 -11.94 6.67
N PHE A 45 -3.16 -11.00 7.38
CA PHE A 45 -2.80 -10.73 8.77
C PHE A 45 -3.98 -10.97 9.70
N GLU A 46 -3.67 -11.14 10.96
CA GLU A 46 -4.68 -11.48 11.94
C GLU A 46 -5.57 -10.33 12.34
N SER A 47 -5.10 -9.11 12.21
CA SER A 47 -5.91 -7.98 12.62
C SER A 47 -5.71 -6.82 11.66
N MET A 48 -6.68 -5.92 11.69
CA MET A 48 -6.62 -4.70 10.92
C MET A 48 -5.40 -3.87 11.31
N ALA A 49 -5.11 -3.81 12.60
CA ALA A 49 -4.00 -3.01 13.10
C ALA A 49 -2.66 -3.52 12.58
N VAL A 50 -2.47 -4.83 12.56
CA VAL A 50 -1.24 -5.41 12.05
C VAL A 50 -1.13 -5.21 10.55
N ALA A 51 -2.23 -5.40 9.82
CA ALA A 51 -2.22 -5.19 8.39
C ALA A 51 -1.90 -3.74 8.06
N ALA A 52 -2.47 -2.80 8.80
CA ALA A 52 -2.20 -1.38 8.57
C ALA A 52 -0.73 -1.04 8.84
N LYS A 53 -0.18 -1.60 9.90
CA LYS A 53 1.21 -1.36 10.24
C LYS A 53 2.13 -1.87 9.14
N GLU A 54 1.87 -3.07 8.68
CA GLU A 54 2.70 -3.66 7.63
C GLU A 54 2.50 -2.94 6.30
N GLY A 55 1.30 -2.47 6.04
CA GLY A 55 1.01 -1.69 4.85
C GLY A 55 1.78 -0.38 4.84
N LYS A 56 1.86 0.28 5.98
CA LYS A 56 2.60 1.54 6.08
C LYS A 56 4.10 1.30 5.85
N LYS A 57 4.61 0.19 6.34
CA LYS A 57 6.01 -0.16 6.11
C LYS A 57 6.24 -0.42 4.62
N ALA A 58 5.32 -1.11 3.98
CA ALA A 58 5.43 -1.40 2.57
C ALA A 58 5.37 -0.13 1.74
N LEU A 59 4.49 0.80 2.12
CA LEU A 59 4.40 2.07 1.43
C LEU A 59 5.70 2.86 1.59
N ALA A 60 6.27 2.87 2.78
CA ALA A 60 7.52 3.59 3.01
C ALA A 60 8.64 3.03 2.12
N ARG A 61 8.69 1.71 1.97
CA ARG A 61 9.68 1.09 1.09
C ARG A 61 9.45 1.43 -0.36
N LEU A 62 8.19 1.44 -0.79
CA LEU A 62 7.84 1.77 -2.15
C LEU A 62 8.21 3.21 -2.46
N LEU A 63 7.90 4.13 -1.57
CA LEU A 63 8.20 5.53 -1.78
C LEU A 63 9.71 5.78 -1.79
N ALA A 64 10.46 5.10 -0.94
CA ALA A 64 11.90 5.23 -0.93
C ALA A 64 12.51 4.74 -2.23
N LYS A 65 11.97 3.64 -2.76
CA LYS A 65 12.45 3.10 -4.00
C LYS A 65 12.18 4.05 -5.16
N MET A 66 11.03 4.64 -5.20
CA MET A 66 10.67 5.57 -6.24
C MET A 66 11.52 6.82 -6.17
N LYS A 67 11.80 7.28 -4.96
CA LYS A 67 12.60 8.45 -4.78
C LYS A 67 14.01 8.23 -5.28
N HIS A 68 14.56 7.04 -5.06
CA HIS A 68 15.89 6.73 -5.52
C HIS A 68 15.96 6.42 -7.00
N ALA A 69 14.88 6.03 -7.58
CA ALA A 69 14.85 5.70 -9.00
C ALA A 69 14.88 6.92 -9.89
N ALA A 70 14.58 8.05 -9.34
CA ALA A 70 14.50 9.27 -10.15
C ALA A 70 15.87 9.85 -10.51
#